data_617937059cad51ff114a89feb0427d6b
#
_entry.id   617937059cad51ff114a89feb0427d6b
#
_cell.length_a   1.000
_cell.length_b   1.000
_cell.length_c   1.000
_cell.angle_alpha   90.00
_cell.angle_beta   90.00
_cell.angle_gamma   90.00
#
_symmetry.space_group_name_H-M   'P 1'
#
loop_
_entity.id
_entity.type
_entity.pdbx_description
1 polymer ?
#
loop_
_entity_poly.entity_id
_entity_poly.type
_entity_poly.pdbx_seq_one_letter_code
_entity_poly.pdbx_strand_id
1 'polypeptide(L)'
;MKKVMFAGLSVLSLVVLIAYGEEETKKTQAPQQSPKQQQQTPVQQIAVGKEAPDFTLQSMDGKEVKLSDYKGKKVYLKFWASWCGPCKKSMPELMELAAKPDRDFEILSVVAPGLQGEKTVEEFPKWFQEQGYKDIPVLYDTKGSTFQAYQIRSIPTEYLIDSQGKIGKIQFGAIRNADAEAAFKEMN
;
A
#
# COMPACT_ATOMS: atom_id res chain seq x y z
N MET A 1 -33.18 15.11 -59.75
CA MET A 1 -34.60 15.34 -60.03
C MET A 1 -35.40 15.01 -58.79
N LYS A 2 -36.11 15.87 -58.36
CA LYS A 2 -37.33 16.19 -57.65
C LYS A 2 -37.11 16.92 -56.33
N LYS A 3 -37.24 18.24 -56.45
CA LYS A 3 -37.64 19.20 -55.39
C LYS A 3 -39.03 18.90 -54.92
N VAL A 4 -39.32 18.98 -53.62
CA VAL A 4 -40.62 19.34 -53.11
C VAL A 4 -40.46 20.35 -52.00
N MET A 5 -40.89 21.59 -52.25
CA MET A 5 -41.16 22.67 -51.29
C MET A 5 -42.64 22.50 -50.82
N PHE A 6 -42.89 22.78 -49.56
CA PHE A 6 -44.16 23.35 -49.03
C PHE A 6 -43.80 23.99 -47.68
N ALA A 7 -43.79 25.34 -47.56
CA ALA A 7 -44.84 26.30 -47.30
C ALA A 7 -45.60 25.96 -45.97
N GLY A 8 -45.34 26.62 -44.90
CA GLY A 8 -45.81 27.82 -44.29
C GLY A 8 -47.24 27.68 -43.71
N LEU A 9 -47.33 27.79 -42.37
CA LEU A 9 -48.54 28.41 -41.79
C LEU A 9 -48.21 29.03 -40.42
N SER A 10 -48.26 30.36 -40.37
CA SER A 10 -48.41 31.18 -39.18
C SER A 10 -49.74 30.97 -38.54
N VAL A 11 -49.81 30.79 -37.23
CA VAL A 11 -51.00 31.09 -36.45
C VAL A 11 -50.62 31.90 -35.22
N LEU A 12 -51.15 33.10 -35.23
CA LEU A 12 -51.12 34.14 -34.23
C LEU A 12 -52.12 33.80 -33.10
N SER A 13 -51.91 34.41 -31.93
CA SER A 13 -52.87 34.65 -30.83
C SER A 13 -52.85 33.57 -29.70
N LEU A 14 -52.70 33.89 -28.46
CA LEU A 14 -53.42 34.87 -27.64
C LEU A 14 -52.68 35.07 -26.30
N VAL A 15 -52.47 36.34 -25.96
CA VAL A 15 -52.03 36.77 -24.63
C VAL A 15 -53.24 36.59 -23.67
N VAL A 16 -53.04 35.81 -22.62
CA VAL A 16 -53.91 35.88 -21.43
C VAL A 16 -53.07 36.24 -20.24
N LEU A 17 -53.11 37.51 -19.86
CA LEU A 17 -52.67 38.00 -18.55
C LEU A 17 -53.67 37.52 -17.51
N ILE A 18 -53.21 36.67 -16.63
CA ILE A 18 -53.86 36.42 -15.34
C ILE A 18 -52.86 36.75 -14.25
N ALA A 19 -53.07 37.96 -13.69
CA ALA A 19 -52.46 38.36 -12.44
C ALA A 19 -53.20 37.70 -11.28
N TYR A 20 -52.54 36.88 -10.52
CA TYR A 20 -52.97 36.52 -9.17
C TYR A 20 -51.74 36.26 -8.25
N GLY A 21 -51.65 37.11 -7.23
CA GLY A 21 -51.31 36.75 -5.85
C GLY A 21 -49.85 36.42 -5.60
N GLU A 22 -49.13 37.42 -5.08
CA GLU A 22 -47.92 37.21 -4.24
C GLU A 22 -48.28 36.38 -3.03
N GLU A 23 -47.69 35.22 -2.92
CA GLU A 23 -47.56 34.54 -1.61
C GLU A 23 -46.06 34.21 -1.42
N GLU A 24 -45.42 35.04 -0.58
CA GLU A 24 -44.06 34.85 -0.12
C GLU A 24 -43.96 33.58 0.73
N THR A 25 -43.56 32.47 0.12
CA THR A 25 -43.03 31.35 0.90
C THR A 25 -41.52 31.49 1.03
N LYS A 26 -41.09 31.97 2.18
CA LYS A 26 -39.71 31.90 2.68
C LYS A 26 -39.17 30.48 2.54
N LYS A 27 -38.50 30.15 1.42
CA LYS A 27 -37.68 28.93 1.34
C LYS A 27 -36.38 29.20 2.15
N THR A 28 -36.35 28.64 3.35
CA THR A 28 -35.14 28.44 4.12
C THR A 28 -34.16 27.63 3.27
N GLN A 29 -33.16 28.28 2.73
CA GLN A 29 -32.02 27.61 2.09
C GLN A 29 -31.21 26.92 3.19
N ALA A 30 -31.27 25.59 3.24
CA ALA A 30 -30.35 24.80 4.00
C ALA A 30 -28.93 25.05 3.43
N PRO A 31 -27.88 25.14 4.27
CA PRO A 31 -26.52 25.31 3.81
C PRO A 31 -26.12 24.07 2.99
N GLN A 32 -25.87 24.26 1.70
CA GLN A 32 -25.18 23.25 0.88
C GLN A 32 -23.77 23.09 1.46
N GLN A 33 -23.58 22.04 2.22
CA GLN A 33 -22.25 21.56 2.57
C GLN A 33 -21.56 21.11 1.29
N SER A 34 -20.62 21.88 0.81
CA SER A 34 -19.67 21.47 -0.24
C SER A 34 -19.04 20.14 0.17
N PRO A 35 -18.93 19.17 -0.74
CA PRO A 35 -18.21 17.93 -0.44
C PRO A 35 -16.78 18.30 -0.05
N LYS A 36 -16.38 17.96 1.19
CA LYS A 36 -14.98 18.02 1.60
C LYS A 36 -14.18 17.23 0.55
N GLN A 37 -13.39 17.93 -0.23
CA GLN A 37 -12.38 17.30 -1.08
C GLN A 37 -11.53 16.40 -0.17
N GLN A 38 -11.74 15.10 -0.29
CA GLN A 38 -10.80 14.13 0.23
C GLN A 38 -9.48 14.41 -0.46
N GLN A 39 -8.54 14.95 0.30
CA GLN A 39 -7.15 15.05 -0.12
C GLN A 39 -6.69 13.62 -0.43
N GLN A 40 -6.68 13.29 -1.71
CA GLN A 40 -6.01 12.10 -2.21
C GLN A 40 -4.53 12.33 -1.95
N THR A 41 -3.99 11.65 -0.96
CA THR A 41 -2.55 11.53 -0.77
C THR A 41 -1.96 11.10 -2.11
N PRO A 42 -0.94 11.80 -2.65
CA PRO A 42 -0.32 11.40 -3.91
C PRO A 42 0.09 9.94 -3.81
N VAL A 43 -0.35 9.09 -4.74
CA VAL A 43 0.10 7.69 -4.80
C VAL A 43 1.62 7.74 -5.00
N GLN A 44 2.35 7.44 -3.95
CA GLN A 44 3.82 7.43 -3.99
C GLN A 44 4.28 6.40 -5.02
N GLN A 45 5.06 6.83 -5.98
CA GLN A 45 5.57 5.95 -7.03
C GLN A 45 6.63 5.01 -6.44
N ILE A 46 6.35 3.71 -6.44
CA ILE A 46 7.31 2.68 -6.04
C ILE A 46 8.28 2.42 -7.18
N ALA A 47 9.54 2.83 -7.00
CA ALA A 47 10.61 2.62 -7.96
C ALA A 47 11.98 2.73 -7.28
N VAL A 48 12.99 2.12 -7.88
CA VAL A 48 14.39 2.29 -7.46
C VAL A 48 14.77 3.78 -7.51
N GLY A 49 15.46 4.25 -6.48
CA GLY A 49 15.86 5.64 -6.28
C GLY A 49 14.80 6.52 -5.63
N LYS A 50 13.57 6.03 -5.42
CA LYS A 50 12.51 6.75 -4.71
C LYS A 50 12.51 6.39 -3.23
N GLU A 51 11.98 7.28 -2.39
CA GLU A 51 11.80 7.00 -0.97
C GLU A 51 10.87 5.80 -0.78
N ALA A 52 11.26 4.91 0.12
CA ALA A 52 10.39 3.82 0.56
C ALA A 52 9.22 4.39 1.36
N PRO A 53 7.97 3.95 1.11
CA PRO A 53 6.83 4.36 1.92
C PRO A 53 7.07 4.06 3.40
N ASP A 54 6.92 5.08 4.25
CA ASP A 54 7.00 4.85 5.70
C ASP A 54 5.78 4.06 6.18
N PHE A 55 5.98 3.30 7.23
CA PHE A 55 4.92 2.54 7.89
C PHE A 55 5.13 2.57 9.41
N THR A 56 4.04 2.33 10.12
CA THR A 56 4.04 2.05 11.55
C THR A 56 3.26 0.75 11.76
N LEU A 57 3.95 -0.31 12.14
CA LEU A 57 3.40 -1.65 12.32
C LEU A 57 3.75 -2.19 13.72
N GLN A 58 3.00 -3.15 14.19
CA GLN A 58 3.36 -3.90 15.39
C GLN A 58 4.17 -5.14 15.00
N SER A 59 5.23 -5.40 15.75
CA SER A 59 5.98 -6.64 15.65
C SER A 59 5.24 -7.79 16.34
N MET A 60 5.63 -9.02 16.03
CA MET A 60 5.05 -10.23 16.65
C MET A 60 5.16 -10.25 18.18
N ASP A 61 6.14 -9.55 18.77
CA ASP A 61 6.30 -9.35 20.23
C ASP A 61 5.59 -8.11 20.77
N GLY A 62 4.74 -7.45 19.95
CA GLY A 62 3.86 -6.37 20.35
C GLY A 62 4.49 -4.98 20.38
N LYS A 63 5.73 -4.82 19.92
CA LYS A 63 6.39 -3.52 19.85
C LYS A 63 5.99 -2.75 18.60
N GLU A 64 5.85 -1.45 18.72
CA GLU A 64 5.68 -0.57 17.55
C GLU A 64 7.02 -0.42 16.82
N VAL A 65 6.98 -0.56 15.49
CA VAL A 65 8.15 -0.44 14.59
C VAL A 65 7.78 0.48 13.44
N LYS A 66 8.60 1.51 13.21
CA LYS A 66 8.47 2.43 12.08
C LYS A 66 9.66 2.26 11.15
N LEU A 67 9.44 2.31 9.85
CA LEU A 67 10.56 2.28 8.91
C LEU A 67 11.48 3.49 9.10
N SER A 68 10.90 4.65 9.41
CA SER A 68 11.66 5.89 9.70
C SER A 68 12.63 5.79 10.88
N ASP A 69 12.44 4.83 11.80
CA ASP A 69 13.38 4.59 12.92
C ASP A 69 14.70 3.96 12.45
N TYR A 70 14.74 3.47 11.21
CA TYR A 70 15.91 2.87 10.57
C TYR A 70 16.69 3.86 9.68
N LYS A 71 16.36 5.16 9.72
CA LYS A 71 17.17 6.16 9.00
C LYS A 71 18.64 6.11 9.48
N GLY A 72 19.55 6.14 8.52
CA GLY A 72 20.98 5.92 8.77
C GLY A 72 21.43 4.46 8.69
N LYS A 73 20.48 3.53 8.55
CA LYS A 73 20.73 2.09 8.38
C LYS A 73 20.14 1.60 7.07
N LYS A 74 20.78 0.64 6.46
CA LYS A 74 20.22 -0.10 5.32
C LYS A 74 19.19 -1.11 5.82
N VAL A 75 18.14 -1.38 5.04
CA VAL A 75 17.05 -2.29 5.45
C VAL A 75 16.74 -3.29 4.34
N TYR A 76 16.76 -4.56 4.70
CA TYR A 76 16.18 -5.65 3.93
C TYR A 76 14.71 -5.81 4.38
N LEU A 77 13.76 -5.50 3.52
CA LEU A 77 12.33 -5.57 3.81
C LEU A 77 11.67 -6.64 2.94
N LYS A 78 11.12 -7.70 3.58
CA LYS A 78 10.47 -8.83 2.91
C LYS A 78 8.97 -8.85 3.14
N PHE A 79 8.18 -8.93 2.05
CA PHE A 79 6.74 -9.20 2.11
C PHE A 79 6.47 -10.67 1.80
N TRP A 80 5.72 -11.35 2.67
CA TRP A 80 5.51 -12.79 2.56
C TRP A 80 4.23 -13.25 3.27
N ALA A 81 3.93 -14.57 3.23
CA ALA A 81 2.82 -15.18 3.94
C ALA A 81 3.15 -16.61 4.38
N SER A 82 2.46 -17.08 5.43
CA SER A 82 2.66 -18.42 6.00
C SER A 82 2.29 -19.55 5.04
N TRP A 83 1.35 -19.33 4.14
CA TRP A 83 0.89 -20.29 3.13
C TRP A 83 1.73 -20.27 1.84
N CYS A 84 2.62 -19.27 1.68
CA CYS A 84 3.43 -19.09 0.47
C CYS A 84 4.58 -20.10 0.39
N GLY A 85 4.49 -21.04 -0.52
CA GLY A 85 5.51 -22.10 -0.71
C GLY A 85 6.91 -21.54 -1.00
N PRO A 86 7.10 -20.66 -2.02
CA PRO A 86 8.40 -20.04 -2.31
C PRO A 86 8.95 -19.22 -1.13
N CYS A 87 8.07 -18.54 -0.37
CA CYS A 87 8.46 -17.80 0.82
C CYS A 87 9.09 -18.75 1.87
N LYS A 88 8.40 -19.84 2.16
CA LYS A 88 8.90 -20.85 3.15
C LYS A 88 10.23 -21.47 2.72
N LYS A 89 10.42 -21.71 1.43
CA LYS A 89 11.69 -22.26 0.90
C LYS A 89 12.87 -21.32 1.11
N SER A 90 12.66 -20.00 1.10
CA SER A 90 13.72 -19.01 1.29
C SER A 90 13.95 -18.62 2.75
N MET A 91 13.10 -19.06 3.71
CA MET A 91 13.25 -18.69 5.12
C MET A 91 14.54 -19.22 5.76
N PRO A 92 14.99 -20.46 5.52
CA PRO A 92 16.27 -20.91 6.08
C PRO A 92 17.45 -20.04 5.68
N GLU A 93 17.53 -19.67 4.40
CA GLU A 93 18.57 -18.77 3.88
C GLU A 93 18.49 -17.37 4.52
N LEU A 94 17.27 -16.84 4.70
CA LEU A 94 17.07 -15.56 5.38
C LEU A 94 17.46 -15.63 6.85
N MET A 95 17.20 -16.75 7.55
CA MET A 95 17.66 -16.95 8.93
C MET A 95 19.19 -16.98 9.02
N GLU A 96 19.87 -17.64 8.09
CA GLU A 96 21.33 -17.63 8.01
C GLU A 96 21.84 -16.19 7.85
N LEU A 97 21.20 -15.40 6.99
CA LEU A 97 21.55 -14.00 6.78
C LEU A 97 21.30 -13.17 8.04
N ALA A 98 20.17 -13.40 8.73
CA ALA A 98 19.81 -12.72 9.97
C ALA A 98 20.80 -13.03 11.12
N ALA A 99 21.34 -14.23 11.15
CA ALA A 99 22.29 -14.67 12.18
C ALA A 99 23.72 -14.11 11.98
N LYS A 100 24.04 -13.51 10.83
CA LYS A 100 25.37 -12.93 10.58
C LYS A 100 25.64 -11.72 11.49
N PRO A 101 26.69 -11.73 12.30
CA PRO A 101 26.96 -10.65 13.25
C PRO A 101 27.55 -9.39 12.60
N ASP A 102 28.12 -9.52 11.42
CA ASP A 102 28.85 -8.48 10.67
C ASP A 102 28.02 -7.85 9.54
N ARG A 103 26.71 -8.16 9.46
CA ARG A 103 25.83 -7.52 8.46
C ARG A 103 25.70 -6.03 8.75
N ASP A 104 25.73 -5.22 7.71
CA ASP A 104 25.60 -3.77 7.76
C ASP A 104 24.19 -3.26 7.40
N PHE A 105 23.19 -4.12 7.53
CA PHE A 105 21.78 -3.81 7.27
C PHE A 105 20.88 -4.52 8.29
N GLU A 106 19.69 -3.96 8.47
CA GLU A 106 18.63 -4.56 9.29
C GLU A 106 17.70 -5.42 8.43
N ILE A 107 17.10 -6.45 9.03
CA ILE A 107 16.11 -7.30 8.35
C ILE A 107 14.76 -7.07 8.99
N LEU A 108 13.75 -6.79 8.18
CA LEU A 108 12.35 -6.69 8.55
C LEU A 108 11.53 -7.58 7.63
N SER A 109 10.55 -8.26 8.17
CA SER A 109 9.59 -9.01 7.36
C SER A 109 8.16 -8.64 7.71
N VAL A 110 7.29 -8.57 6.71
CA VAL A 110 5.91 -8.12 6.85
C VAL A 110 4.96 -9.22 6.37
N VAL A 111 3.99 -9.55 7.20
CA VAL A 111 2.85 -10.41 6.89
C VAL A 111 1.55 -9.66 7.11
N ALA A 112 0.44 -10.14 6.57
CA ALA A 112 -0.87 -9.51 6.70
C ALA A 112 -1.86 -10.43 7.44
N PRO A 113 -1.78 -10.56 8.79
CA PRO A 113 -2.60 -11.46 9.56
C PRO A 113 -4.10 -11.24 9.34
N GLY A 114 -4.84 -12.35 9.16
CA GLY A 114 -6.28 -12.32 8.91
C GLY A 114 -6.70 -11.90 7.51
N LEU A 115 -5.75 -11.54 6.64
CA LEU A 115 -6.03 -11.14 5.26
C LEU A 115 -5.54 -12.21 4.27
N GLN A 116 -6.26 -12.39 3.16
CA GLN A 116 -5.87 -13.27 2.04
C GLN A 116 -5.45 -14.70 2.47
N GLY A 117 -6.10 -15.25 3.48
CA GLY A 117 -5.79 -16.60 3.98
C GLY A 117 -4.57 -16.69 4.90
N GLU A 118 -4.00 -15.56 5.31
CA GLU A 118 -2.98 -15.56 6.35
C GLU A 118 -3.60 -15.87 7.71
N LYS A 119 -2.81 -16.46 8.59
CA LYS A 119 -3.17 -16.75 9.99
C LYS A 119 -3.53 -15.47 10.73
N THR A 120 -4.34 -15.61 11.76
CA THR A 120 -4.64 -14.46 12.64
C THR A 120 -3.40 -14.05 13.44
N VAL A 121 -3.48 -12.89 14.09
CA VAL A 121 -2.41 -12.40 14.98
C VAL A 121 -2.13 -13.39 16.12
N GLU A 122 -3.17 -14.08 16.60
CA GLU A 122 -3.08 -15.06 17.69
C GLU A 122 -2.48 -16.40 17.23
N GLU A 123 -2.77 -16.83 16.00
CA GLU A 123 -2.32 -18.12 15.47
C GLU A 123 -0.89 -18.07 14.91
N PHE A 124 -0.50 -16.93 14.34
CA PHE A 124 0.76 -16.79 13.62
C PHE A 124 2.00 -17.09 14.48
N PRO A 125 2.13 -16.60 15.73
CA PRO A 125 3.33 -16.83 16.55
C PRO A 125 3.58 -18.33 16.82
N LYS A 126 2.53 -19.08 17.14
CA LYS A 126 2.62 -20.52 17.36
C LYS A 126 3.08 -21.24 16.09
N TRP A 127 2.43 -20.94 14.95
CA TRP A 127 2.82 -21.52 13.67
C TRP A 127 4.27 -21.18 13.31
N PHE A 128 4.70 -19.93 13.49
CA PHE A 128 6.06 -19.47 13.19
C PHE A 128 7.10 -20.26 13.99
N GLN A 129 6.84 -20.47 15.26
CA GLN A 129 7.68 -21.28 16.14
C GLN A 129 7.72 -22.76 15.70
N GLU A 130 6.58 -23.34 15.33
CA GLU A 130 6.47 -24.73 14.85
C GLU A 130 7.26 -24.98 13.56
N GLN A 131 7.46 -23.93 12.73
CA GLN A 131 8.33 -24.01 11.55
C GLN A 131 9.83 -23.96 11.91
N GLY A 132 10.19 -23.71 13.15
CA GLY A 132 11.58 -23.52 13.59
C GLY A 132 12.15 -22.18 13.16
N TYR A 133 11.31 -21.21 12.75
CA TYR A 133 11.78 -19.89 12.35
C TYR A 133 12.17 -19.06 13.58
N LYS A 134 13.31 -18.36 13.47
CA LYS A 134 13.87 -17.54 14.54
C LYS A 134 14.71 -16.40 13.95
N ASP A 135 15.03 -15.44 14.78
CA ASP A 135 15.94 -14.31 14.46
C ASP A 135 15.49 -13.41 13.30
N ILE A 136 14.24 -13.55 12.85
CA ILE A 136 13.64 -12.74 11.80
C ILE A 136 12.52 -11.90 12.44
N PRO A 137 12.67 -10.57 12.50
CA PRO A 137 11.59 -9.68 12.94
C PRO A 137 10.39 -9.78 12.00
N VAL A 138 9.21 -10.09 12.55
CA VAL A 138 7.96 -10.16 11.81
C VAL A 138 7.04 -9.03 12.25
N LEU A 139 6.57 -8.25 11.29
CA LEU A 139 5.68 -7.11 11.45
C LEU A 139 4.30 -7.45 10.88
N TYR A 140 3.26 -7.00 11.54
CA TYR A 140 1.87 -7.28 11.23
C TYR A 140 1.17 -6.11 10.54
N ASP A 141 0.90 -6.24 9.26
CA ASP A 141 0.05 -5.32 8.50
C ASP A 141 -1.40 -5.79 8.50
N THR A 142 -2.06 -5.70 9.66
CA THR A 142 -3.44 -6.17 9.86
C THR A 142 -4.48 -5.43 9.00
N LYS A 143 -4.11 -4.28 8.42
CA LYS A 143 -4.98 -3.49 7.54
C LYS A 143 -4.65 -3.66 6.06
N GLY A 144 -3.53 -4.30 5.72
CA GLY A 144 -3.05 -4.43 4.34
C GLY A 144 -2.55 -3.13 3.72
N SER A 145 -2.45 -2.05 4.52
CA SER A 145 -2.08 -0.73 4.03
C SER A 145 -0.64 -0.65 3.57
N THR A 146 0.27 -1.37 4.24
CA THR A 146 1.68 -1.42 3.85
C THR A 146 1.87 -2.26 2.60
N PHE A 147 1.18 -3.41 2.49
CA PHE A 147 1.14 -4.18 1.23
C PHE A 147 0.65 -3.33 0.06
N GLN A 148 -0.38 -2.51 0.28
CA GLN A 148 -0.90 -1.59 -0.73
C GLN A 148 0.10 -0.48 -1.08
N ALA A 149 0.71 0.17 -0.07
CA ALA A 149 1.67 1.25 -0.27
C ALA A 149 2.90 0.78 -1.05
N TYR A 150 3.39 -0.43 -0.77
CA TYR A 150 4.48 -1.06 -1.50
C TYR A 150 4.05 -1.74 -2.80
N GLN A 151 2.77 -1.64 -3.19
CA GLN A 151 2.20 -2.22 -4.41
C GLN A 151 2.49 -3.71 -4.56
N ILE A 152 2.41 -4.48 -3.46
CA ILE A 152 2.69 -5.92 -3.45
C ILE A 152 1.64 -6.65 -4.28
N ARG A 153 2.06 -7.27 -5.38
CA ARG A 153 1.21 -8.05 -6.31
C ARG A 153 1.55 -9.54 -6.31
N SER A 154 2.72 -9.88 -5.81
CA SER A 154 3.19 -11.26 -5.67
C SER A 154 4.07 -11.38 -4.43
N ILE A 155 4.18 -12.58 -3.87
CA ILE A 155 5.04 -12.88 -2.73
C ILE A 155 5.91 -14.11 -3.00
N PRO A 156 7.15 -14.15 -2.49
CA PRO A 156 7.78 -13.05 -1.76
C PRO A 156 8.10 -11.88 -2.69
N THR A 157 8.04 -10.66 -2.17
CA THR A 157 8.64 -9.47 -2.79
C THR A 157 9.54 -8.83 -1.75
N GLU A 158 10.72 -8.41 -2.17
CA GLU A 158 11.76 -7.93 -1.29
C GLU A 158 12.28 -6.56 -1.77
N TYR A 159 12.46 -5.66 -0.82
CA TYR A 159 12.99 -4.33 -1.03
C TYR A 159 14.30 -4.20 -0.27
N LEU A 160 15.35 -3.80 -0.96
CA LEU A 160 16.57 -3.36 -0.33
C LEU A 160 16.57 -1.84 -0.29
N ILE A 161 16.64 -1.28 0.90
CA ILE A 161 16.51 0.15 1.17
C ILE A 161 17.86 0.66 1.69
N ASP A 162 18.32 1.76 1.15
CA ASP A 162 19.59 2.38 1.54
C ASP A 162 19.48 3.15 2.87
N SER A 163 20.62 3.64 3.39
CA SER A 163 20.65 4.38 4.65
C SER A 163 19.93 5.72 4.62
N GLN A 164 19.60 6.23 3.43
CA GLN A 164 18.79 7.44 3.25
C GLN A 164 17.29 7.14 3.24
N GLY A 165 16.87 5.86 3.28
CA GLY A 165 15.51 5.42 3.18
C GLY A 165 14.98 5.29 1.74
N LYS A 166 15.88 5.27 0.74
CA LYS A 166 15.48 5.09 -0.66
C LYS A 166 15.54 3.63 -1.07
N ILE A 167 14.66 3.24 -1.95
CA ILE A 167 14.63 1.90 -2.55
C ILE A 167 15.85 1.76 -3.46
N GLY A 168 16.82 0.94 -3.09
CA GLY A 168 17.98 0.62 -3.92
C GLY A 168 17.71 -0.55 -4.86
N LYS A 169 16.88 -1.52 -4.44
CA LYS A 169 16.52 -2.68 -5.26
C LYS A 169 15.10 -3.16 -4.93
N ILE A 170 14.40 -3.63 -5.94
CA ILE A 170 13.12 -4.36 -5.82
C ILE A 170 13.33 -5.74 -6.42
N GLN A 171 13.04 -6.79 -5.65
CA GLN A 171 13.14 -8.17 -6.08
C GLN A 171 11.78 -8.85 -6.00
N PHE A 172 11.27 -9.30 -7.13
CA PHE A 172 10.10 -10.19 -7.20
C PHE A 172 10.58 -11.64 -7.08
N GLY A 173 10.09 -12.37 -6.10
CA GLY A 173 10.66 -13.64 -5.68
C GLY A 173 11.75 -13.46 -4.61
N ALA A 174 12.26 -14.58 -4.09
CA ALA A 174 13.33 -14.54 -3.09
C ALA A 174 14.66 -14.15 -3.72
N ILE A 175 15.41 -13.26 -3.08
CA ILE A 175 16.79 -12.94 -3.43
C ILE A 175 17.73 -13.89 -2.69
N ARG A 176 18.80 -14.32 -3.34
CA ARG A 176 19.87 -15.09 -2.67
C ARG A 176 20.66 -14.18 -1.73
N ASN A 177 21.12 -14.71 -0.60
CA ASN A 177 21.89 -13.93 0.37
C ASN A 177 23.09 -13.21 -0.25
N ALA A 178 23.88 -13.90 -1.10
CA ALA A 178 25.03 -13.31 -1.76
C ALA A 178 24.65 -12.11 -2.66
N ASP A 179 23.50 -12.17 -3.34
CA ASP A 179 23.01 -11.09 -4.21
C ASP A 179 22.47 -9.91 -3.38
N ALA A 180 21.88 -10.18 -2.21
CA ALA A 180 21.43 -9.14 -1.28
C ALA A 180 22.65 -8.40 -0.67
N GLU A 181 23.63 -9.15 -0.18
CA GLU A 181 24.86 -8.58 0.39
C GLU A 181 25.66 -7.78 -0.66
N ALA A 182 25.78 -8.29 -1.90
CA ALA A 182 26.42 -7.57 -2.98
C ALA A 182 25.70 -6.25 -3.29
N ALA A 183 24.36 -6.29 -3.37
CA ALA A 183 23.56 -5.09 -3.62
C ALA A 183 23.71 -4.06 -2.48
N PHE A 184 23.73 -4.48 -1.22
CA PHE A 184 23.93 -3.57 -0.10
C PHE A 184 25.33 -2.93 -0.07
N LYS A 185 26.37 -3.62 -0.54
CA LYS A 185 27.73 -3.05 -0.66
C LYS A 185 27.80 -1.91 -1.68
N GLU A 186 26.93 -1.91 -2.68
CA GLU A 186 26.84 -0.86 -3.70
C GLU A 186 25.94 0.31 -3.27
N MET A 187 25.18 0.17 -2.16
CA MET A 187 24.30 1.21 -1.63
C MET A 187 25.02 2.08 -0.59
N ASN A 188 24.67 3.35 -0.56
CA ASN A 188 25.14 4.31 0.44
C ASN A 188 24.46 4.10 1.79
#